data_90f80b3300794a54c37b8ade9302272f
#
_entry.id   90f80b3300794a54c37b8ade9302272f
#
_cell.length_a   1.000
_cell.length_b   1.000
_cell.length_c   1.000
_cell.angle_alpha   90.00
_cell.angle_beta   90.00
_cell.angle_gamma   90.00
#
_symmetry.space_group_name_H-M   'P 1'
#
loop_
_entity.id
_entity.type
_entity.pdbx_description
1 polymer ?
#
loop_
_entity_poly.entity_id
_entity_poly.type
_entity_poly.pdbx_seq_one_letter_code
_entity_poly.pdbx_strand_id
1 'polypeptide(L)'
;MTNWEPGSVAEFEKNDKFYAAKDVKIDKLVMKLVQEPKVAAQAFEAGETDFAIINSDLVDKYKKDESFKNISEGFLFYIQPNLENSDLANLNVRKALSLAINRKDLCENVLKDGSQAAKGFVPSGLSISPEGKDFRDEAATYTSYDKKAAQAALDEGLKELGKSEITLRVT
;
A
#
# COMPACT_ATOMS: atom_id res chain seq x y z
N MET A 1 -23.52 18.09 2.42
CA MET A 1 -22.80 18.49 3.63
C MET A 1 -23.70 19.49 4.36
N THR A 2 -24.05 19.20 5.58
CA THR A 2 -25.02 19.97 6.40
C THR A 2 -24.33 20.74 7.51
N ASN A 3 -23.14 20.26 7.97
CA ASN A 3 -22.31 20.97 8.91
C ASN A 3 -20.83 20.77 8.57
N TRP A 4 -20.01 21.80 8.83
CA TRP A 4 -18.57 21.76 8.68
C TRP A 4 -17.92 22.60 9.77
N GLU A 5 -17.19 21.95 10.65
CA GLU A 5 -16.32 22.58 11.64
C GLU A 5 -14.87 22.19 11.34
N PRO A 6 -14.07 23.10 10.74
CA PRO A 6 -12.69 22.78 10.35
C PRO A 6 -11.88 22.25 11.53
N GLY A 7 -11.20 21.12 11.34
CA GLY A 7 -10.39 20.49 12.37
C GLY A 7 -11.17 19.68 13.41
N SER A 8 -12.49 19.52 13.30
CA SER A 8 -13.34 18.83 14.27
C SER A 8 -14.28 17.84 13.60
N VAL A 9 -15.30 18.32 12.88
CA VAL A 9 -16.36 17.46 12.37
C VAL A 9 -16.87 17.89 10.99
N ALA A 10 -17.27 16.93 10.18
CA ALA A 10 -18.05 17.14 8.97
C ALA A 10 -19.29 16.25 9.00
N GLU A 11 -20.47 16.83 8.71
CA GLU A 11 -21.74 16.11 8.67
C GLU A 11 -22.33 16.13 7.27
N PHE A 12 -22.85 14.99 6.88
CA PHE A 12 -23.46 14.80 5.56
C PHE A 12 -24.81 14.11 5.72
N GLU A 13 -25.74 14.50 4.89
CA GLU A 13 -27.04 13.82 4.72
C GLU A 13 -27.11 13.21 3.32
N LYS A 14 -27.94 12.19 3.18
CA LYS A 14 -28.22 11.53 1.92
C LYS A 14 -28.68 12.55 0.87
N ASN A 15 -28.14 12.43 -0.33
CA ASN A 15 -28.55 13.24 -1.47
C ASN A 15 -29.56 12.48 -2.34
N ASP A 16 -30.82 12.83 -2.23
CA ASP A 16 -31.90 12.20 -3.00
C ASP A 16 -31.81 12.43 -4.51
N LYS A 17 -30.99 13.42 -4.95
CA LYS A 17 -30.74 13.70 -6.36
C LYS A 17 -29.54 12.94 -6.94
N PHE A 18 -28.87 12.13 -6.13
CA PHE A 18 -27.78 11.27 -6.61
C PHE A 18 -28.37 10.18 -7.53
N TYR A 19 -27.73 9.92 -8.68
CA TYR A 19 -28.25 8.97 -9.66
C TYR A 19 -28.48 7.56 -9.10
N ALA A 20 -27.71 7.13 -8.11
CA ALA A 20 -27.83 5.86 -7.40
C ALA A 20 -28.37 6.03 -5.96
N ALA A 21 -29.19 7.07 -5.69
CA ALA A 21 -29.70 7.35 -4.34
C ALA A 21 -30.45 6.17 -3.70
N LYS A 22 -31.09 5.31 -4.51
CA LYS A 22 -31.82 4.11 -4.04
C LYS A 22 -30.87 3.07 -3.40
N ASP A 23 -29.60 3.05 -3.82
CA ASP A 23 -28.60 2.09 -3.34
C ASP A 23 -27.91 2.60 -2.07
N VAL A 24 -28.01 3.90 -1.77
CA VAL A 24 -27.49 4.51 -0.54
C VAL A 24 -28.44 4.23 0.61
N LYS A 25 -27.97 3.44 1.58
CA LYS A 25 -28.74 3.01 2.75
C LYS A 25 -28.45 3.81 4.02
N ILE A 26 -27.44 4.67 4.00
CA ILE A 26 -27.06 5.52 5.12
C ILE A 26 -27.71 6.89 4.92
N ASP A 27 -28.49 7.34 5.90
CA ASP A 27 -29.18 8.63 5.82
C ASP A 27 -28.29 9.78 6.29
N LYS A 28 -27.42 9.55 7.30
CA LYS A 28 -26.50 10.55 7.84
C LYS A 28 -25.10 9.93 8.05
N LEU A 29 -24.08 10.69 7.67
CA LEU A 29 -22.67 10.38 7.95
C LEU A 29 -22.05 11.51 8.76
N VAL A 30 -21.44 11.18 9.89
CA VAL A 30 -20.69 12.12 10.73
C VAL A 30 -19.22 11.69 10.72
N MET A 31 -18.36 12.54 10.18
CA MET A 31 -16.92 12.31 10.16
C MET A 31 -16.27 13.17 11.25
N LYS A 32 -15.73 12.54 12.28
CA LYS A 32 -14.96 13.20 13.34
C LYS A 32 -13.48 13.15 13.01
N LEU A 33 -12.79 14.28 13.11
CA LEU A 33 -11.33 14.30 12.95
C LEU A 33 -10.67 13.92 14.28
N VAL A 34 -10.10 12.72 14.33
CA VAL A 34 -9.32 12.24 15.48
C VAL A 34 -7.88 12.04 15.02
N GLN A 35 -6.94 12.84 15.53
CA GLN A 35 -5.55 12.82 15.08
C GLN A 35 -4.80 11.56 15.51
N GLU A 36 -5.11 11.03 16.69
CA GLU A 36 -4.42 9.89 17.27
C GLU A 36 -5.18 8.59 16.98
N PRO A 37 -4.61 7.63 16.21
CA PRO A 37 -5.27 6.36 15.88
C PRO A 37 -5.71 5.56 17.12
N LYS A 38 -4.95 5.64 18.21
CA LYS A 38 -5.29 4.99 19.48
C LYS A 38 -6.57 5.54 20.09
N VAL A 39 -6.77 6.86 20.03
CA VAL A 39 -8.00 7.53 20.51
C VAL A 39 -9.18 7.17 19.64
N ALA A 40 -9.00 7.12 18.31
CA ALA A 40 -10.02 6.67 17.38
C ALA A 40 -10.46 5.23 17.66
N ALA A 41 -9.50 4.33 17.91
CA ALA A 41 -9.79 2.93 18.26
C ALA A 41 -10.54 2.82 19.62
N GLN A 42 -10.18 3.64 20.61
CA GLN A 42 -10.89 3.67 21.90
C GLN A 42 -12.34 4.18 21.76
N ALA A 43 -12.57 5.19 20.92
CA ALA A 43 -13.93 5.67 20.62
C ALA A 43 -14.78 4.59 19.94
N PHE A 44 -14.19 3.78 19.07
CA PHE A 44 -14.85 2.61 18.48
C PHE A 44 -15.18 1.55 19.53
N GLU A 45 -14.23 1.19 20.42
CA GLU A 45 -14.45 0.23 21.51
C GLU A 45 -15.56 0.71 22.49
N ALA A 46 -15.67 2.03 22.69
CA ALA A 46 -16.70 2.64 23.53
C ALA A 46 -18.08 2.74 22.86
N GLY A 47 -18.18 2.39 21.57
CA GLY A 47 -19.41 2.56 20.79
C GLY A 47 -19.75 4.01 20.41
N GLU A 48 -18.78 4.92 20.52
CA GLU A 48 -18.95 6.33 20.14
C GLU A 48 -18.81 6.56 18.63
N THR A 49 -18.18 5.62 17.93
CA THR A 49 -18.03 5.61 16.48
C THR A 49 -18.27 4.22 15.92
N ASP A 50 -18.86 4.12 14.73
CA ASP A 50 -19.13 2.86 14.01
C ASP A 50 -17.92 2.37 13.20
N PHE A 51 -16.94 3.27 12.98
CA PHE A 51 -15.76 3.01 12.15
C PHE A 51 -14.57 3.80 12.67
N ALA A 52 -13.40 3.19 12.71
CA ALA A 52 -12.14 3.84 13.04
C ALA A 52 -11.00 3.34 12.14
N ILE A 53 -10.18 4.26 11.63
CA ILE A 53 -8.95 3.91 10.93
C ILE A 53 -7.85 3.74 11.97
N ILE A 54 -7.15 2.61 11.91
CA ILE A 54 -6.01 2.31 12.78
C ILE A 54 -4.71 2.28 11.98
N ASN A 55 -3.60 2.49 12.67
CA ASN A 55 -2.26 2.37 12.08
C ASN A 55 -1.63 0.99 12.38
N SER A 56 -0.44 0.75 11.84
CA SER A 56 0.34 -0.49 11.99
C SER A 56 0.56 -0.90 13.45
N ASP A 57 0.74 0.06 14.38
CA ASP A 57 1.00 -0.23 15.80
C ASP A 57 -0.19 -0.92 16.49
N LEU A 58 -1.39 -0.72 15.97
CA LEU A 58 -2.62 -1.26 16.51
C LEU A 58 -3.09 -2.54 15.82
N VAL A 59 -2.57 -2.86 14.63
CA VAL A 59 -3.00 -4.04 13.86
C VAL A 59 -2.85 -5.33 14.67
N ASP A 60 -1.73 -5.53 15.37
CA ASP A 60 -1.51 -6.75 16.16
C ASP A 60 -2.56 -6.96 17.26
N LYS A 61 -3.11 -5.86 17.81
CA LYS A 61 -4.19 -5.91 18.81
C LYS A 61 -5.52 -6.34 18.20
N TYR A 62 -5.85 -5.82 17.02
CA TYR A 62 -7.20 -5.96 16.44
C TYR A 62 -7.31 -7.00 15.33
N LYS A 63 -6.22 -7.48 14.73
CA LYS A 63 -6.25 -8.40 13.56
C LYS A 63 -7.01 -9.71 13.75
N LYS A 64 -7.31 -10.10 14.99
CA LYS A 64 -8.11 -11.29 15.32
C LYS A 64 -9.57 -10.96 15.64
N ASP A 65 -9.91 -9.69 15.72
CA ASP A 65 -11.27 -9.23 16.00
C ASP A 65 -12.12 -9.34 14.71
N GLU A 66 -13.36 -9.76 14.83
CA GLU A 66 -14.28 -9.91 13.70
C GLU A 66 -14.61 -8.58 13.03
N SER A 67 -14.54 -7.48 13.76
CA SER A 67 -14.74 -6.12 13.25
C SER A 67 -13.55 -5.61 12.42
N PHE A 68 -12.35 -6.22 12.58
CA PHE A 68 -11.18 -5.81 11.81
C PHE A 68 -11.36 -6.11 10.32
N LYS A 69 -11.18 -5.08 9.51
CA LYS A 69 -11.22 -5.20 8.03
C LYS A 69 -9.94 -4.60 7.44
N ASN A 70 -9.29 -5.38 6.58
CA ASN A 70 -8.22 -4.90 5.74
C ASN A 70 -8.79 -4.64 4.34
N ILE A 71 -8.70 -3.39 3.88
CA ILE A 71 -9.24 -2.95 2.59
C ILE A 71 -8.09 -2.59 1.68
N SER A 72 -7.99 -3.29 0.54
CA SER A 72 -7.02 -2.93 -0.49
C SER A 72 -7.53 -1.75 -1.31
N GLU A 73 -6.77 -0.67 -1.37
CA GLU A 73 -7.12 0.55 -2.11
C GLU A 73 -6.50 0.59 -3.51
N GLY A 74 -5.76 -0.45 -3.91
CA GLY A 74 -5.16 -0.56 -5.25
C GLY A 74 -3.94 0.34 -5.46
N PHE A 75 -3.35 0.91 -4.40
CA PHE A 75 -2.11 1.67 -4.49
C PHE A 75 -0.90 0.76 -4.63
N LEU A 76 0.08 1.21 -5.40
CA LEU A 76 1.39 0.60 -5.52
C LEU A 76 2.48 1.57 -5.08
N PHE A 77 3.26 1.19 -4.07
CA PHE A 77 4.47 1.90 -3.68
C PHE A 77 5.68 1.27 -4.37
N TYR A 78 6.51 2.09 -4.99
CA TYR A 78 7.68 1.63 -5.72
C TYR A 78 8.84 2.63 -5.65
N ILE A 79 10.05 2.16 -5.88
CA ILE A 79 11.23 3.01 -6.04
C ILE A 79 11.43 3.24 -7.54
N GLN A 80 11.44 4.51 -7.95
CA GLN A 80 11.66 4.93 -9.32
C GLN A 80 13.16 5.20 -9.56
N PRO A 81 13.89 4.34 -10.31
CA PRO A 81 15.26 4.64 -10.69
C PRO A 81 15.32 5.82 -11.66
N ASN A 82 16.20 6.80 -11.42
CA ASN A 82 16.48 7.83 -12.39
C ASN A 82 17.46 7.26 -13.46
N LEU A 83 16.96 7.03 -14.66
CA LEU A 83 17.73 6.43 -15.75
C LEU A 83 18.72 7.41 -16.41
N GLU A 84 18.67 8.71 -16.10
CA GLU A 84 19.71 9.65 -16.50
C GLU A 84 21.01 9.48 -15.68
N ASN A 85 20.92 8.88 -14.51
CA ASN A 85 22.07 8.44 -13.75
C ASN A 85 22.70 7.22 -14.44
N SER A 86 23.97 7.34 -14.84
CA SER A 86 24.67 6.28 -15.59
C SER A 86 24.70 4.93 -14.86
N ASP A 87 24.79 4.93 -13.53
CA ASP A 87 24.82 3.72 -12.73
C ASP A 87 23.44 3.03 -12.71
N LEU A 88 22.38 3.83 -12.61
CA LEU A 88 21.00 3.33 -12.65
C LEU A 88 20.50 3.03 -14.06
N ALA A 89 21.15 3.59 -15.12
CA ALA A 89 20.90 3.19 -16.51
C ALA A 89 21.34 1.74 -16.78
N ASN A 90 22.29 1.21 -16.00
CA ASN A 90 22.72 -0.19 -16.10
C ASN A 90 21.63 -1.16 -15.65
N LEU A 91 21.26 -2.10 -16.51
CA LEU A 91 20.19 -3.08 -16.26
C LEU A 91 20.53 -4.02 -15.09
N ASN A 92 21.78 -4.46 -14.97
CA ASN A 92 22.21 -5.40 -13.94
C ASN A 92 22.21 -4.73 -12.57
N VAL A 93 22.54 -3.44 -12.45
CA VAL A 93 22.39 -2.67 -11.22
C VAL A 93 20.92 -2.59 -10.78
N ARG A 94 19.98 -2.30 -11.70
CA ARG A 94 18.55 -2.28 -11.37
C ARG A 94 18.01 -3.66 -10.98
N LYS A 95 18.46 -4.74 -11.65
CA LYS A 95 18.12 -6.11 -11.24
C LYS A 95 18.62 -6.44 -9.85
N ALA A 96 19.86 -6.06 -9.55
CA ALA A 96 20.46 -6.26 -8.22
C ALA A 96 19.60 -5.58 -7.12
N LEU A 97 19.24 -4.32 -7.32
CA LEU A 97 18.37 -3.57 -6.39
C LEU A 97 17.02 -4.28 -6.19
N SER A 98 16.38 -4.71 -7.28
CA SER A 98 15.09 -5.38 -7.21
C SER A 98 15.17 -6.72 -6.48
N LEU A 99 16.20 -7.53 -6.74
CA LEU A 99 16.40 -8.84 -6.11
C LEU A 99 16.82 -8.75 -4.65
N ALA A 100 17.45 -7.65 -4.24
CA ALA A 100 17.92 -7.44 -2.86
C ALA A 100 16.78 -7.11 -1.89
N ILE A 101 15.62 -6.65 -2.35
CA ILE A 101 14.50 -6.22 -1.51
C ILE A 101 13.62 -7.41 -1.13
N ASN A 102 13.60 -7.77 0.15
CA ASN A 102 12.66 -8.73 0.70
C ASN A 102 11.30 -8.06 0.95
N ARG A 103 10.48 -7.96 -0.09
CA ARG A 103 9.16 -7.31 -0.04
C ARG A 103 8.21 -7.97 0.94
N LYS A 104 8.29 -9.28 1.09
CA LYS A 104 7.46 -10.03 2.05
C LYS A 104 7.78 -9.61 3.47
N ASP A 105 9.05 -9.62 3.84
CA ASP A 105 9.52 -9.22 5.17
C ASP A 105 9.18 -7.75 5.46
N LEU A 106 9.34 -6.88 4.46
CA LEU A 106 8.96 -5.48 4.56
C LEU A 106 7.48 -5.30 4.91
N CYS A 107 6.58 -6.00 4.22
CA CYS A 107 5.14 -5.91 4.48
C CYS A 107 4.76 -6.53 5.83
N GLU A 108 5.27 -7.73 6.14
CA GLU A 108 4.84 -8.51 7.30
C GLU A 108 5.47 -8.04 8.63
N ASN A 109 6.72 -7.57 8.60
CA ASN A 109 7.49 -7.30 9.81
C ASN A 109 7.83 -5.82 10.02
N VAL A 110 7.82 -5.00 8.96
CA VAL A 110 8.15 -3.58 9.05
C VAL A 110 6.87 -2.73 8.94
N LEU A 111 6.13 -2.84 7.84
CA LEU A 111 4.92 -2.04 7.63
C LEU A 111 3.77 -2.48 8.52
N LYS A 112 3.47 -3.77 8.58
CA LYS A 112 2.41 -4.37 9.42
C LYS A 112 1.02 -3.73 9.29
N ASP A 113 0.77 -3.07 8.17
CA ASP A 113 -0.44 -2.31 7.88
C ASP A 113 -1.42 -3.07 6.97
N GLY A 114 -1.10 -4.35 6.67
CA GLY A 114 -1.87 -5.18 5.75
C GLY A 114 -1.45 -5.05 4.29
N SER A 115 -0.42 -4.25 3.99
CA SER A 115 0.21 -4.18 2.67
C SER A 115 0.68 -5.54 2.20
N GLN A 116 0.60 -5.79 0.89
CA GLN A 116 1.00 -7.02 0.25
C GLN A 116 2.27 -6.85 -0.58
N ALA A 117 3.13 -7.87 -0.57
CA ALA A 117 4.34 -7.87 -1.41
C ALA A 117 3.96 -7.80 -2.90
N ALA A 118 4.34 -6.71 -3.57
CA ALA A 118 4.02 -6.50 -4.98
C ALA A 118 4.70 -7.56 -5.86
N LYS A 119 3.92 -8.21 -6.71
CA LYS A 119 4.39 -9.18 -7.71
C LYS A 119 4.60 -8.55 -9.09
N GLY A 120 4.23 -7.31 -9.27
CA GLY A 120 4.33 -6.55 -10.52
C GLY A 120 3.70 -5.16 -10.34
N PHE A 121 3.55 -4.43 -11.43
CA PHE A 121 3.08 -3.06 -11.40
C PHE A 121 1.58 -2.92 -11.11
N VAL A 122 0.75 -3.87 -11.57
CA VAL A 122 -0.69 -3.87 -11.29
C VAL A 122 -0.93 -4.65 -9.99
N PRO A 123 -1.52 -4.05 -8.93
CA PRO A 123 -1.86 -4.74 -7.69
C PRO A 123 -2.93 -5.82 -7.90
N SER A 124 -2.99 -6.79 -6.98
CA SER A 124 -4.10 -7.75 -6.93
C SER A 124 -5.41 -7.04 -6.60
N GLY A 125 -6.51 -7.51 -7.19
CA GLY A 125 -7.85 -6.95 -6.99
C GLY A 125 -8.16 -5.69 -7.79
N LEU A 126 -7.17 -5.11 -8.49
CA LEU A 126 -7.38 -3.87 -9.25
C LEU A 126 -7.99 -4.11 -10.63
N SER A 127 -7.61 -5.17 -11.30
CA SER A 127 -8.04 -5.47 -12.67
C SER A 127 -8.56 -6.89 -12.77
N ILE A 128 -9.84 -7.00 -13.08
CA ILE A 128 -10.56 -8.28 -13.16
C ILE A 128 -11.00 -8.48 -14.61
N SER A 129 -10.77 -9.69 -15.16
CA SER A 129 -11.22 -10.05 -16.51
C SER A 129 -12.74 -10.18 -16.57
N PRO A 130 -13.36 -10.20 -17.78
CA PRO A 130 -14.79 -10.49 -17.94
C PRO A 130 -15.23 -11.83 -17.33
N GLU A 131 -14.31 -12.79 -17.23
CA GLU A 131 -14.52 -14.12 -16.64
C GLU A 131 -14.36 -14.13 -15.11
N GLY A 132 -14.07 -12.97 -14.50
CA GLY A 132 -13.92 -12.82 -13.04
C GLY A 132 -12.55 -13.17 -12.49
N LYS A 133 -11.51 -13.30 -13.34
CA LYS A 133 -10.14 -13.61 -12.91
C LYS A 133 -9.32 -12.36 -12.65
N ASP A 134 -8.55 -12.37 -11.57
CA ASP A 134 -7.61 -11.29 -11.28
C ASP A 134 -6.43 -11.31 -12.28
N PHE A 135 -6.07 -10.15 -12.81
CA PHE A 135 -4.90 -9.98 -13.67
C PHE A 135 -3.62 -10.52 -13.01
N ARG A 136 -3.47 -10.40 -11.69
CA ARG A 136 -2.28 -10.89 -10.99
C ARG A 136 -2.17 -12.41 -10.93
N ASP A 137 -3.27 -13.13 -11.04
CA ASP A 137 -3.26 -14.60 -11.07
C ASP A 137 -2.78 -15.13 -12.43
N GLU A 138 -2.98 -14.36 -13.50
CA GLU A 138 -2.60 -14.73 -14.86
C GLU A 138 -1.25 -14.14 -15.30
N ALA A 139 -0.86 -13.00 -14.72
CA ALA A 139 0.35 -12.30 -15.12
C ALA A 139 1.61 -12.85 -14.43
N ALA A 140 2.72 -12.78 -15.15
CA ALA A 140 4.02 -13.18 -14.63
C ALA A 140 4.44 -12.35 -13.40
N THR A 141 5.15 -13.01 -12.47
CA THR A 141 5.79 -12.34 -11.34
C THR A 141 7.18 -11.88 -11.77
N TYR A 142 7.42 -10.57 -11.70
CA TYR A 142 8.69 -9.95 -12.09
C TYR A 142 9.58 -9.60 -10.91
N THR A 143 9.09 -9.80 -9.68
CA THR A 143 9.79 -9.44 -8.45
C THR A 143 10.04 -10.70 -7.64
N SER A 144 11.30 -10.98 -7.36
CA SER A 144 11.72 -12.04 -6.46
C SER A 144 12.76 -11.49 -5.47
N TYR A 145 12.91 -12.17 -4.36
CA TYR A 145 13.97 -11.89 -3.42
C TYR A 145 15.01 -13.00 -3.50
N ASP A 146 16.22 -12.66 -3.92
CA ASP A 146 17.35 -13.59 -4.02
C ASP A 146 18.66 -12.83 -3.82
N LYS A 147 19.24 -12.95 -2.61
CA LYS A 147 20.50 -12.28 -2.27
C LYS A 147 21.67 -12.71 -3.15
N LYS A 148 21.73 -14.00 -3.54
CA LYS A 148 22.84 -14.49 -4.36
C LYS A 148 22.74 -13.97 -5.78
N ALA A 149 21.55 -14.02 -6.37
CA ALA A 149 21.31 -13.45 -7.68
C ALA A 149 21.48 -11.92 -7.68
N ALA A 150 21.08 -11.24 -6.60
CA ALA A 150 21.29 -9.80 -6.43
C ALA A 150 22.78 -9.46 -6.45
N GLN A 151 23.61 -10.19 -5.68
CA GLN A 151 25.05 -9.96 -5.66
C GLN A 151 25.68 -10.23 -7.02
N ALA A 152 25.35 -11.35 -7.68
CA ALA A 152 25.86 -11.66 -8.99
C ALA A 152 25.50 -10.59 -10.05
N ALA A 153 24.26 -10.07 -9.99
CA ALA A 153 23.82 -8.99 -10.88
C ALA A 153 24.59 -7.68 -10.59
N LEU A 154 24.84 -7.37 -9.29
CA LEU A 154 25.63 -6.20 -8.92
C LEU A 154 27.07 -6.31 -9.44
N ASP A 155 27.72 -7.44 -9.22
CA ASP A 155 29.09 -7.68 -9.65
C ASP A 155 29.24 -7.53 -11.19
N GLU A 156 28.30 -8.06 -11.95
CA GLU A 156 28.29 -7.88 -13.40
C GLU A 156 28.02 -6.42 -13.80
N GLY A 157 27.07 -5.74 -13.13
CA GLY A 157 26.80 -4.34 -13.39
C GLY A 157 27.99 -3.44 -13.08
N LEU A 158 28.70 -3.67 -11.98
CA LEU A 158 29.92 -2.94 -11.63
C LEU A 158 31.04 -3.16 -12.64
N LYS A 159 31.21 -4.39 -13.12
CA LYS A 159 32.18 -4.74 -14.17
C LYS A 159 31.85 -4.03 -15.49
N GLU A 160 30.59 -4.02 -15.92
CA GLU A 160 30.14 -3.31 -17.12
C GLU A 160 30.37 -1.79 -17.03
N LEU A 161 30.24 -1.22 -15.81
CA LEU A 161 30.50 0.19 -15.53
C LEU A 161 31.96 0.54 -15.32
N GLY A 162 32.85 -0.46 -15.18
CA GLY A 162 34.27 -0.25 -14.84
C GLY A 162 34.48 0.32 -13.43
N LYS A 163 33.56 0.00 -12.49
CA LYS A 163 33.56 0.51 -11.12
C LYS A 163 33.74 -0.63 -10.11
N SER A 164 34.27 -0.31 -8.93
CA SER A 164 34.31 -1.23 -7.79
C SER A 164 33.15 -1.04 -6.82
N GLU A 165 32.53 0.13 -6.84
CA GLU A 165 31.40 0.50 -5.98
C GLU A 165 30.54 1.57 -6.64
N ILE A 166 29.30 1.70 -6.18
CA ILE A 166 28.39 2.78 -6.55
C ILE A 166 27.74 3.34 -5.29
N THR A 167 27.46 4.64 -5.31
CA THR A 167 26.69 5.31 -4.24
C THR A 167 25.40 5.83 -4.82
N LEU A 168 24.28 5.40 -4.23
CA LEU A 168 22.94 5.80 -4.63
C LEU A 168 22.29 6.65 -3.53
N ARG A 169 21.57 7.68 -3.94
CA ARG A 169 20.73 8.48 -3.04
C ARG A 169 19.27 8.15 -3.28
N VAL A 170 18.55 7.89 -2.20
CA VAL A 170 17.08 7.76 -2.19
C VAL A 170 16.51 9.05 -1.60
N THR A 171 15.54 9.66 -2.27
CA THR A 171 14.87 10.91 -1.88
C THR A 171 13.36 10.71 -1.84
#